data_db24c7b1374a82a464d50db7ab5c2cba
#
_entry.id   db24c7b1374a82a464d50db7ab5c2cba
#
_cell.length_a   1.000
_cell.length_b   1.000
_cell.length_c   1.000
_cell.angle_alpha   90.00
_cell.angle_beta   90.00
_cell.angle_gamma   90.00
#
_symmetry.space_group_name_H-M   'P 1'
#
loop_
_entity.id
_entity.type
_entity.pdbx_description
1 polymer ?
#
loop_
_entity_poly.entity_id
_entity_poly.type
_entity_poly.pdbx_seq_one_letter_code
_entity_poly.pdbx_strand_id
1 'polypeptide(L)'
;MITKDSIETAYSFLHQKRNVYIHSTLDWQRDDIEMAIASFTDDMSLELYDAVSEGRADFLRDHKRFQEDITQAVETLETML
;
A
#
# COMPACT_ATOMS: atom_id res chain seq x y z
N MET A 1 -2.59 -16.43 8.11
CA MET A 1 -3.21 -15.71 9.24
C MET A 1 -2.69 -14.29 9.33
N ILE A 2 -3.58 -13.33 9.51
CA ILE A 2 -3.17 -11.93 9.68
C ILE A 2 -2.70 -11.73 11.12
N THR A 3 -1.46 -11.28 11.28
CA THR A 3 -0.88 -11.03 12.60
C THR A 3 -0.77 -9.53 12.85
N LYS A 4 -0.71 -9.15 14.12
CA LYS A 4 -0.52 -7.75 14.48
C LYS A 4 0.80 -7.21 13.91
N ASP A 5 1.86 -8.02 13.96
CA ASP A 5 3.17 -7.63 13.43
C ASP A 5 3.12 -7.36 11.92
N SER A 6 2.39 -8.19 11.16
CA SER A 6 2.26 -7.98 9.72
C SER A 6 1.45 -6.72 9.41
N ILE A 7 0.44 -6.41 10.21
CA ILE A 7 -0.34 -5.18 10.07
C ILE A 7 0.53 -3.96 10.36
N GLU A 8 1.29 -4.00 11.44
CA GLU A 8 2.18 -2.89 11.82
C GLU A 8 3.25 -2.64 10.75
N THR A 9 3.84 -3.72 10.25
CA THR A 9 4.88 -3.63 9.21
C THR A 9 4.30 -3.02 7.93
N ALA A 10 3.15 -3.50 7.50
CA ALA A 10 2.49 -2.98 6.30
C ALA A 10 2.09 -1.52 6.50
N TYR A 11 1.53 -1.19 7.66
CA TYR A 11 1.12 0.18 7.96
C TYR A 11 2.32 1.14 7.93
N SER A 12 3.41 0.80 8.61
CA SER A 12 4.60 1.64 8.65
C SER A 12 5.17 1.87 7.26
N PHE A 13 5.28 0.81 6.47
CA PHE A 13 5.82 0.89 5.12
C PHE A 13 4.94 1.76 4.23
N LEU A 14 3.64 1.45 4.18
CA LEU A 14 2.73 2.17 3.29
C LEU A 14 2.50 3.61 3.72
N HIS A 15 2.43 3.87 5.02
CA HIS A 15 2.29 5.22 5.54
C HIS A 15 3.47 6.10 5.11
N GLN A 16 4.68 5.59 5.25
CA GLN A 16 5.89 6.31 4.87
C GLN A 16 5.93 6.56 3.36
N LYS A 17 5.63 5.54 2.57
CA LYS A 17 5.61 5.66 1.11
C LYS A 17 4.51 6.60 0.62
N ARG A 18 3.34 6.54 1.24
CA ARG A 18 2.24 7.45 0.91
C ARG A 18 2.66 8.90 1.12
N ASN A 19 3.31 9.18 2.24
CA ASN A 19 3.71 10.54 2.57
C ASN A 19 4.67 11.10 1.50
N VAL A 20 5.63 10.30 1.06
CA VAL A 20 6.54 10.72 0.00
C VAL A 20 5.80 10.85 -1.33
N TYR A 21 4.92 9.89 -1.63
CA TYR A 21 4.21 9.83 -2.91
C TYR A 21 3.33 11.06 -3.14
N ILE A 22 2.52 11.43 -2.15
CA ILE A 22 1.59 12.55 -2.33
C ILE A 22 2.30 13.91 -2.36
N HIS A 23 3.51 14.01 -1.81
CA HIS A 23 4.27 15.26 -1.81
C HIS A 23 5.30 15.32 -2.93
N SER A 24 5.48 14.24 -3.69
CA SER A 24 6.45 14.21 -4.77
C SER A 24 5.92 14.92 -6.01
N THR A 25 6.78 15.76 -6.62
CA THR A 25 6.49 16.40 -7.90
C THR A 25 7.27 15.77 -9.05
N LEU A 26 8.08 14.74 -8.76
CA LEU A 26 8.93 14.08 -9.74
C LEU A 26 8.32 12.74 -10.14
N ASP A 27 8.04 12.58 -11.43
CA ASP A 27 7.42 11.35 -11.95
C ASP A 27 8.27 10.11 -11.66
N TRP A 28 9.60 10.22 -11.82
CA TRP A 28 10.49 9.09 -11.57
C TRP A 28 10.43 8.63 -10.09
N GLN A 29 10.28 9.57 -9.18
CA GLN A 29 10.18 9.25 -7.76
C GLN A 29 8.87 8.54 -7.45
N ARG A 30 7.78 8.99 -8.07
CA ARG A 30 6.48 8.33 -7.94
C ARG A 30 6.52 6.93 -8.52
N ASP A 31 7.15 6.76 -9.68
CA ASP A 31 7.30 5.45 -10.32
C ASP A 31 8.10 4.50 -9.43
N ASP A 32 9.18 4.98 -8.81
CA ASP A 32 9.99 4.17 -7.90
C ASP A 32 9.16 3.69 -6.69
N ILE A 33 8.32 4.56 -6.16
CA ILE A 33 7.45 4.20 -5.03
C ILE A 33 6.41 3.17 -5.47
N GLU A 34 5.81 3.34 -6.66
CA GLU A 34 4.86 2.37 -7.18
C GLU A 34 5.50 0.99 -7.34
N MET A 35 6.73 0.94 -7.85
CA MET A 35 7.47 -0.32 -7.98
C MET A 35 7.79 -0.93 -6.62
N ALA A 36 8.22 -0.12 -5.67
CA ALA A 36 8.53 -0.60 -4.31
C ALA A 36 7.30 -1.18 -3.63
N ILE A 37 6.15 -0.53 -3.79
CA ILE A 37 4.90 -0.99 -3.21
C ILE A 37 4.39 -2.23 -3.92
N ALA A 38 4.54 -2.33 -5.25
CA ALA A 38 4.17 -3.53 -5.98
C ALA A 38 4.96 -4.74 -5.48
N SER A 39 6.27 -4.58 -5.30
CA SER A 39 7.13 -5.61 -4.72
C SER A 39 6.68 -6.01 -3.32
N PHE A 40 6.36 -5.02 -2.51
CA PHE A 40 5.89 -5.27 -1.13
C PHE A 40 4.58 -6.05 -1.12
N THR A 41 3.63 -5.69 -1.99
CA THR A 41 2.34 -6.40 -2.06
C THR A 41 2.49 -7.82 -2.60
N ASP A 42 3.48 -8.07 -3.45
CA ASP A 42 3.76 -9.43 -3.92
C ASP A 42 4.27 -10.32 -2.78
N ASP A 43 4.98 -9.76 -1.82
CA ASP A 43 5.51 -10.49 -0.66
C ASP A 43 4.51 -10.54 0.51
N MET A 44 3.46 -9.73 0.46
CA MET A 44 2.44 -9.66 1.51
C MET A 44 1.58 -10.93 1.50
N SER A 45 1.09 -11.34 2.68
CA SER A 45 0.17 -12.47 2.74
C SER A 45 -1.11 -12.15 1.95
N LEU A 46 -1.66 -13.17 1.26
CA LEU A 46 -2.89 -12.99 0.51
C LEU A 46 -4.06 -12.55 1.38
N GLU A 47 -4.11 -13.06 2.61
CA GLU A 47 -5.17 -12.68 3.55
C GLU A 47 -5.14 -11.18 3.86
N LEU A 48 -3.95 -10.65 4.11
CA LEU A 48 -3.79 -9.24 4.41
C LEU A 48 -4.08 -8.39 3.17
N TYR A 49 -3.56 -8.80 2.02
CA TYR A 49 -3.82 -8.10 0.77
C TYR A 49 -5.32 -8.05 0.46
N ASP A 50 -6.01 -9.17 0.60
CA ASP A 50 -7.46 -9.24 0.37
C ASP A 50 -8.22 -8.32 1.32
N ALA A 51 -7.82 -8.28 2.58
CA ALA A 51 -8.48 -7.43 3.58
C ALA A 51 -8.30 -5.94 3.25
N VAL A 52 -7.10 -5.54 2.84
CA VAL A 52 -6.79 -4.15 2.53
C VAL A 52 -7.38 -3.73 1.19
N SER A 53 -7.34 -4.62 0.20
CA SER A 53 -7.82 -4.34 -1.15
C SER A 53 -9.34 -4.43 -1.30
N GLU A 54 -10.01 -5.02 -0.32
CA GLU A 54 -11.45 -5.29 -0.38
C GLU A 54 -11.81 -6.13 -1.61
N GLY A 55 -10.92 -7.05 -1.99
CA GLY A 55 -11.14 -7.98 -3.09
C GLY A 55 -10.78 -7.46 -4.47
N ARG A 56 -10.22 -6.25 -4.57
CA ARG A 56 -9.81 -5.70 -5.86
C ARG A 56 -8.47 -6.29 -6.31
N ALA A 57 -8.45 -6.89 -7.50
CA ALA A 57 -7.25 -7.55 -8.03
C ALA A 57 -6.14 -6.56 -8.45
N ASP A 58 -6.51 -5.33 -8.82
CA ASP A 58 -5.58 -4.31 -9.28
C ASP A 58 -5.18 -3.30 -8.21
N PHE A 59 -5.51 -3.59 -6.95
CA PHE A 59 -5.26 -2.69 -5.85
C PHE A 59 -3.75 -2.45 -5.68
N LEU A 60 -3.35 -1.17 -5.63
CA LEU A 60 -1.95 -0.73 -5.59
C LEU A 60 -1.12 -1.20 -6.80
N ARG A 61 -1.81 -1.46 -7.92
CA ARG A 61 -1.17 -1.88 -9.17
C ARG A 61 -1.61 -1.03 -10.36
N ASP A 62 -2.63 -0.18 -10.18
CA ASP A 62 -3.13 0.72 -11.21
C ASP A 62 -2.53 2.10 -10.99
N HIS A 63 -1.70 2.55 -11.94
CA HIS A 63 -1.03 3.84 -11.86
C HIS A 63 -2.02 5.00 -11.69
N LYS A 64 -3.15 4.95 -12.39
CA LYS A 64 -4.13 6.05 -12.38
C LYS A 64 -4.85 6.19 -11.04
N ARG A 65 -4.97 5.11 -10.29
CA ARG A 65 -5.67 5.09 -9.02
C ARG A 65 -4.73 4.90 -7.84
N PHE A 66 -3.43 5.00 -8.08
CA PHE A 66 -2.44 4.63 -7.08
C PHE A 66 -2.54 5.50 -5.82
N GLN A 67 -2.73 6.81 -5.99
CA GLN A 67 -2.84 7.72 -4.86
C GLN A 67 -4.06 7.41 -4.00
N GLU A 68 -5.20 7.13 -4.61
CA GLU A 68 -6.41 6.72 -3.90
C GLU A 68 -6.19 5.40 -3.19
N ASP A 69 -5.59 4.45 -3.88
CA ASP A 69 -5.35 3.10 -3.34
C ASP A 69 -4.41 3.13 -2.13
N ILE A 70 -3.32 3.88 -2.21
CA ILE A 70 -2.37 3.96 -1.10
C ILE A 70 -3.00 4.66 0.10
N THR A 71 -3.84 5.66 -0.12
CA THR A 71 -4.56 6.34 0.95
C THR A 71 -5.55 5.38 1.61
N GLN A 72 -6.30 4.62 0.82
CA GLN A 72 -7.21 3.61 1.34
C GLN A 72 -6.48 2.54 2.14
N ALA A 73 -5.34 2.08 1.64
CA ALA A 73 -4.55 1.06 2.33
C ALA A 73 -4.10 1.53 3.71
N VAL A 74 -3.58 2.75 3.80
CA VAL A 74 -3.13 3.31 5.07
C VAL A 74 -4.31 3.45 6.04
N GLU A 75 -5.44 3.96 5.58
CA GLU A 75 -6.62 4.12 6.42
C GLU A 75 -7.15 2.77 6.91
N THR A 76 -7.22 1.78 6.04
CA THR A 76 -7.70 0.45 6.40
C THR A 76 -6.77 -0.20 7.43
N LEU A 77 -5.46 -0.13 7.21
CA LEU A 77 -4.49 -0.69 8.15
C LEU A 77 -4.55 0.02 9.49
N GLU A 78 -4.76 1.33 9.50
CA GLU A 78 -4.90 2.08 10.74
C GLU A 78 -6.08 1.58 11.57
N THR A 79 -7.20 1.25 10.92
CA THR A 79 -8.37 0.72 11.64
C THR A 79 -8.14 -0.70 12.15
N MET A 80 -7.18 -1.42 11.60
CA MET A 80 -6.84 -2.78 12.02
C MET A 80 -5.86 -2.82 13.19
N LEU A 81 -5.23 -1.69 13.51
CA LEU A 81 -4.28 -1.59 14.63
C LEU A 81 -4.97 -1.43 16.04
#